data_a73a1ab9cf1b923152055fd94f516f5e
#
_entry.id   a73a1ab9cf1b923152055fd94f516f5e
#
_cell.length_a   1.000
_cell.length_b   1.000
_cell.length_c   1.000
_cell.angle_alpha   90.00
_cell.angle_beta   90.00
_cell.angle_gamma   90.00
#
_symmetry.space_group_name_H-M   'P 1'
#
loop_
_entity.id
_entity.type
_entity.pdbx_description
1 polymer ?
#
loop_
_entity_poly.entity_id
_entity_poly.type
_entity_poly.pdbx_seq_one_letter_code
_entity_poly.pdbx_strand_id
1 'polypeptide(L)'
;MTPRERFIAALERRPLMGRVPHFELVFFLTMEVFGRVFPGHRSYHQWFQMSETERALHRADIADLFIQTAERFEHSAIFLHPNPGTLDETMRLIDLVRERTGDRYFLML
;
A
#
# COMPACT_ATOMS: atom_id res chain seq x y z
N MET A 1 -8.08 18.32 5.80
CA MET A 1 -8.43 17.20 4.89
C MET A 1 -7.40 16.09 5.02
N THR A 2 -7.86 14.87 5.27
CA THR A 2 -6.96 13.71 5.21
C THR A 2 -6.59 13.42 3.75
N PRO A 3 -5.51 12.67 3.49
CA PRO A 3 -5.18 12.22 2.15
C PRO A 3 -6.36 11.50 1.47
N ARG A 4 -7.07 10.65 2.20
CA ARG A 4 -8.24 9.95 1.69
C ARG A 4 -9.37 10.91 1.31
N GLU A 5 -9.69 11.85 2.17
CA GLU A 5 -10.75 12.84 1.90
C GLU A 5 -10.42 13.68 0.66
N ARG A 6 -9.16 14.06 0.51
CA ARG A 6 -8.71 14.81 -0.67
C ARG A 6 -8.86 13.99 -1.94
N PHE A 7 -8.52 12.71 -1.89
CA PHE A 7 -8.67 11.82 -3.04
C PHE A 7 -10.13 11.64 -3.43
N ILE A 8 -11.00 11.41 -2.45
CA ILE A 8 -12.45 11.26 -2.68
C ILE A 8 -13.03 12.56 -3.26
N ALA A 9 -12.63 13.71 -2.71
CA ALA A 9 -13.10 15.00 -3.21
C ALA A 9 -12.73 15.21 -4.68
N ALA A 10 -11.53 14.82 -5.08
CA ALA A 10 -11.11 14.87 -6.47
C ALA A 10 -11.95 13.96 -7.36
N LEU A 11 -12.22 12.73 -6.92
CA LEU A 11 -13.08 11.80 -7.65
C LEU A 11 -14.48 12.34 -7.83
N GLU A 12 -15.00 13.04 -6.83
CA GLU A 12 -16.34 13.62 -6.84
C GLU A 12 -16.38 15.02 -7.45
N ARG A 13 -15.24 15.51 -7.93
CA ARG A 13 -15.11 16.85 -8.52
C ARG A 13 -15.50 17.96 -7.56
N ARG A 14 -15.25 17.77 -6.27
CA ARG A 14 -15.46 18.79 -5.24
C ARG A 14 -14.23 19.67 -5.08
N PRO A 15 -14.37 20.90 -4.59
CA PRO A 15 -13.22 21.76 -4.33
C PRO A 15 -12.21 21.10 -3.38
N LEU A 16 -10.93 21.34 -3.65
CA LEU A 16 -9.83 20.79 -2.86
C LEU A 16 -9.15 21.89 -2.07
N MET A 17 -8.68 21.52 -0.87
CA MET A 17 -7.79 22.37 -0.09
C MET A 17 -6.38 21.77 -0.15
N GLY A 18 -5.40 22.62 -0.49
CA GLY A 18 -4.02 22.20 -0.60
C GLY A 18 -3.71 21.60 -1.97
N ARG A 19 -2.77 20.66 -1.97
CA ARG A 19 -2.23 20.09 -3.21
C ARG A 19 -3.19 19.08 -3.85
N VAL A 20 -3.01 18.88 -5.14
CA VAL A 20 -3.72 17.84 -5.89
C VAL A 20 -3.35 16.47 -5.33
N PRO A 21 -4.34 15.59 -5.08
CA PRO A 21 -4.03 14.25 -4.61
C PRO A 21 -3.30 13.44 -5.67
N HIS A 22 -2.43 12.56 -5.23
CA HIS A 22 -1.68 11.69 -6.14
C HIS A 22 -1.37 10.36 -5.49
N PHE A 23 -1.03 9.40 -6.32
CA PHE A 23 -0.52 8.09 -5.90
C PHE A 23 0.34 7.51 -7.02
N GLU A 24 1.07 6.47 -6.73
CA GLU A 24 1.83 5.73 -7.72
C GLU A 24 1.28 4.31 -7.86
N LEU A 25 1.15 3.82 -9.09
CA LEU A 25 0.72 2.45 -9.33
C LEU A 25 1.74 1.46 -8.78
N VAL A 26 3.02 1.73 -8.99
CA VAL A 26 4.11 0.91 -8.46
C VAL A 26 5.27 1.82 -8.10
N PHE A 27 5.75 1.72 -6.87
CA PHE A 27 6.96 2.41 -6.44
C PHE A 27 8.11 1.41 -6.41
N PHE A 28 9.05 1.52 -7.34
CA PHE A 28 10.14 0.56 -7.52
C PHE A 28 11.37 0.86 -6.67
N LEU A 29 11.50 2.06 -6.13
CA LEU A 29 12.76 2.53 -5.52
C LEU A 29 12.82 2.25 -4.01
N THR A 30 12.20 1.15 -3.55
CA THR A 30 12.16 0.82 -2.12
C THR A 30 13.54 0.56 -1.55
N MET A 31 14.43 -0.07 -2.32
CA MET A 31 15.79 -0.33 -1.87
C MET A 31 16.58 0.98 -1.75
N GLU A 32 16.46 1.86 -2.74
CA GLU A 32 17.20 3.12 -2.77
C GLU A 32 16.75 4.09 -1.68
N VAL A 33 15.43 4.16 -1.41
CA VAL A 33 14.88 5.11 -0.44
C VAL A 33 14.87 4.55 0.98
N PHE A 34 14.51 3.29 1.15
CA PHE A 34 14.31 2.69 2.48
C PHE A 34 15.29 1.59 2.81
N GLY A 35 16.13 1.13 1.87
CA GLY A 35 17.01 -0.01 2.07
C GLY A 35 16.24 -1.32 2.22
N ARG A 36 15.07 -1.44 1.61
CA ARG A 36 14.16 -2.59 1.79
C ARG A 36 13.78 -3.21 0.46
N VAL A 37 13.62 -4.53 0.46
CA VAL A 37 13.31 -5.31 -0.74
C VAL A 37 11.93 -4.94 -1.29
N PHE A 38 11.87 -4.72 -2.60
CA PHE A 38 10.60 -4.43 -3.28
C PHE A 38 9.59 -5.57 -3.07
N PRO A 39 8.34 -5.26 -2.69
CA PRO A 39 7.35 -6.29 -2.37
C PRO A 39 7.09 -7.30 -3.48
N GLY A 40 7.14 -6.90 -4.73
CA GLY A 40 6.93 -7.79 -5.87
C GLY A 40 7.89 -8.96 -5.94
N HIS A 41 9.06 -8.86 -5.31
CA HIS A 41 10.03 -9.95 -5.26
C HIS A 41 9.60 -11.09 -4.31
N ARG A 42 8.56 -10.88 -3.53
CA ARG A 42 8.08 -11.84 -2.53
C ARG A 42 6.78 -12.52 -2.93
N SER A 43 6.32 -12.33 -4.17
CA SER A 43 5.03 -12.83 -4.62
C SER A 43 5.16 -14.19 -5.30
N TYR A 44 4.02 -14.80 -5.61
CA TYR A 44 3.90 -16.03 -6.37
C TYR A 44 4.55 -17.25 -5.69
N HIS A 45 5.50 -17.89 -6.33
CA HIS A 45 6.05 -19.16 -5.84
C HIS A 45 6.73 -19.04 -4.46
N GLN A 46 7.46 -17.97 -4.23
CA GLN A 46 8.11 -17.77 -2.94
C GLN A 46 7.08 -17.69 -1.83
N TRP A 47 5.98 -17.01 -2.07
CA TRP A 47 4.91 -16.85 -1.09
C TRP A 47 4.32 -18.18 -0.66
N PHE A 48 4.03 -19.05 -1.62
CA PHE A 48 3.40 -20.35 -1.35
C PHE A 48 4.35 -21.38 -0.77
N GLN A 49 5.65 -21.15 -0.83
CA GLN A 49 6.65 -21.98 -0.19
C GLN A 49 6.87 -21.66 1.29
N MET A 50 6.35 -20.54 1.75
CA MET A 50 6.50 -20.09 3.14
C MET A 50 5.47 -20.75 4.06
N SER A 51 5.84 -20.88 5.34
CA SER A 51 4.86 -21.22 6.38
C SER A 51 3.93 -20.04 6.64
N GLU A 52 2.82 -20.27 7.34
CA GLU A 52 1.92 -19.17 7.70
C GLU A 52 2.62 -18.15 8.59
N THR A 53 3.49 -18.59 9.50
CA THR A 53 4.27 -17.67 10.32
C THR A 53 5.16 -16.77 9.48
N GLU A 54 5.84 -17.34 8.49
CA GLU A 54 6.68 -16.58 7.57
C GLU A 54 5.84 -15.62 6.72
N ARG A 55 4.71 -16.09 6.20
CA ARG A 55 3.80 -15.22 5.43
C ARG A 55 3.31 -14.03 6.25
N ALA A 56 2.97 -14.26 7.53
CA ALA A 56 2.52 -13.17 8.40
C ALA A 56 3.60 -12.12 8.60
N LEU A 57 4.84 -12.52 8.78
CA LEU A 57 5.96 -11.60 8.91
C LEU A 57 6.18 -10.79 7.63
N HIS A 58 6.16 -11.45 6.48
CA HIS A 58 6.31 -10.77 5.19
C HIS A 58 5.13 -9.86 4.89
N ARG A 59 3.92 -10.27 5.23
CA ARG A 59 2.73 -9.44 5.06
C ARG A 59 2.84 -8.15 5.87
N ALA A 60 3.29 -8.25 7.11
CA ALA A 60 3.51 -7.10 7.98
C ALA A 60 4.57 -6.16 7.40
N ASP A 61 5.66 -6.71 6.88
CA ASP A 61 6.72 -5.93 6.26
C ASP A 61 6.25 -5.24 4.98
N ILE A 62 5.50 -5.93 4.15
CA ILE A 62 4.93 -5.36 2.92
C ILE A 62 3.96 -4.22 3.25
N ALA A 63 3.08 -4.43 4.22
CA ALA A 63 2.14 -3.39 4.66
C ALA A 63 2.88 -2.15 5.15
N ASP A 64 3.89 -2.34 5.98
CA ASP A 64 4.70 -1.25 6.50
C ASP A 64 5.40 -0.48 5.37
N LEU A 65 5.91 -1.19 4.38
CA LEU A 65 6.60 -0.56 3.25
C LEU A 65 5.66 0.30 2.41
N PHE A 66 4.45 -0.19 2.14
CA PHE A 66 3.43 0.61 1.44
C PHE A 66 3.06 1.87 2.24
N ILE A 67 2.90 1.73 3.54
CA ILE A 67 2.55 2.86 4.41
C ILE A 67 3.68 3.88 4.45
N GLN A 68 4.92 3.44 4.63
CA GLN A 68 6.08 4.33 4.64
C GLN A 68 6.25 5.07 3.32
N THR A 69 6.01 4.40 2.19
CA THR A 69 6.07 5.03 0.88
C THR A 69 5.02 6.14 0.76
N ALA A 70 3.79 5.84 1.17
CA ALA A 70 2.71 6.82 1.13
C ALA A 70 3.00 8.02 2.03
N GLU A 71 3.54 7.79 3.21
CA GLU A 71 3.91 8.87 4.14
C GLU A 71 5.07 9.70 3.60
N ARG A 72 6.12 9.04 3.11
CA ARG A 72 7.34 9.72 2.65
C ARG A 72 7.08 10.63 1.45
N PHE A 73 6.22 10.20 0.53
CA PHE A 73 5.91 10.94 -0.70
C PHE A 73 4.54 11.59 -0.68
N GLU A 74 3.87 11.58 0.47
CA GLU A 74 2.59 12.25 0.70
C GLU A 74 1.51 11.79 -0.30
N HIS A 75 1.45 10.48 -0.54
CA HIS A 75 0.42 9.90 -1.38
C HIS A 75 -0.96 10.05 -0.75
N SER A 76 -1.98 10.16 -1.58
CA SER A 76 -3.38 10.25 -1.13
C SER A 76 -4.06 8.89 -1.13
N ALA A 77 -3.54 7.95 -1.92
CA ALA A 77 -4.05 6.61 -2.04
C ALA A 77 -2.91 5.61 -2.05
N ILE A 78 -3.20 4.38 -1.66
CA ILE A 78 -2.27 3.26 -1.71
C ILE A 78 -2.84 2.20 -2.64
N PHE A 79 -2.10 1.86 -3.68
CA PHE A 79 -2.46 0.81 -4.64
C PHE A 79 -1.66 -0.44 -4.32
N LEU A 80 -2.35 -1.52 -3.94
CA LEU A 80 -1.73 -2.71 -3.35
C LEU A 80 -1.46 -3.84 -4.33
N HIS A 81 -1.64 -3.60 -5.61
CA HIS A 81 -1.36 -4.58 -6.65
C HIS A 81 0.13 -4.52 -7.05
N PRO A 82 0.78 -5.64 -7.35
CA PRO A 82 0.28 -7.03 -7.51
C PRO A 82 0.65 -7.96 -6.34
N ASN A 83 0.35 -7.69 -5.14
CA ASN A 83 0.83 -8.47 -3.98
C ASN A 83 -0.28 -9.07 -3.16
N PRO A 84 0.02 -10.23 -2.53
CA PRO A 84 1.04 -11.23 -2.85
C PRO A 84 0.52 -12.44 -3.63
N GLY A 85 0.01 -12.29 -4.80
CA GLY A 85 -0.24 -13.37 -5.73
C GLY A 85 -1.65 -13.95 -5.82
N THR A 86 -2.47 -13.86 -4.77
CA THR A 86 -3.89 -14.26 -4.82
C THR A 86 -4.76 -13.15 -4.27
N LEU A 87 -6.03 -13.19 -4.65
CA LEU A 87 -7.00 -12.22 -4.14
C LEU A 87 -7.12 -12.29 -2.62
N ASP A 88 -7.19 -13.50 -2.06
CA ASP A 88 -7.29 -13.69 -0.61
C ASP A 88 -6.13 -13.04 0.12
N GLU A 89 -4.92 -13.23 -0.34
CA GLU A 89 -3.73 -12.66 0.30
C GLU A 89 -3.68 -11.14 0.13
N THR A 90 -4.12 -10.64 -1.02
CA THR A 90 -4.22 -9.20 -1.24
C THR A 90 -5.26 -8.59 -0.30
N MET A 91 -6.39 -9.26 -0.09
CA MET A 91 -7.41 -8.79 0.85
C MET A 91 -6.90 -8.78 2.28
N ARG A 92 -6.12 -9.78 2.69
CA ARG A 92 -5.48 -9.79 4.02
C ARG A 92 -4.50 -8.63 4.18
N LEU A 93 -3.76 -8.31 3.12
CA LEU A 93 -2.84 -7.17 3.11
C LEU A 93 -3.60 -5.86 3.25
N ILE A 94 -4.70 -5.69 2.51
CA ILE A 94 -5.55 -4.50 2.62
C ILE A 94 -6.08 -4.35 4.03
N ASP A 95 -6.58 -5.43 4.62
CA ASP A 95 -7.11 -5.39 5.98
C ASP A 95 -6.04 -4.93 6.98
N LEU A 96 -4.82 -5.42 6.81
CA LEU A 96 -3.71 -5.03 7.68
C LEU A 96 -3.34 -3.55 7.50
N VAL A 97 -3.29 -3.07 6.26
CA VAL A 97 -3.03 -1.65 5.98
C VAL A 97 -4.15 -0.79 6.57
N ARG A 98 -5.41 -1.22 6.41
CA ARG A 98 -6.56 -0.51 7.00
C ARG A 98 -6.50 -0.47 8.51
N GLU A 99 -6.15 -1.58 9.14
CA GLU A 99 -5.99 -1.65 10.59
C GLU A 99 -4.96 -0.64 11.09
N ARG A 100 -3.86 -0.47 10.37
CA ARG A 100 -2.76 0.41 10.77
C ARG A 100 -3.00 1.88 10.43
N THR A 101 -3.73 2.17 9.37
CA THR A 101 -3.91 3.55 8.88
C THR A 101 -5.31 4.12 9.12
N GLY A 102 -6.28 3.29 9.50
CA GLY A 102 -7.67 3.74 9.61
C GLY A 102 -8.17 4.23 8.26
N ASP A 103 -8.81 5.38 8.25
CA ASP A 103 -9.33 6.00 7.02
C ASP A 103 -8.46 7.14 6.50
N ARG A 104 -7.17 7.11 6.81
CA ARG A 104 -6.22 8.13 6.39
C ARG A 104 -5.99 8.11 4.88
N TYR A 105 -5.93 6.93 4.26
CA TYR A 105 -5.65 6.77 2.84
C TYR A 105 -6.79 6.09 2.11
N PHE A 106 -6.94 6.41 0.83
CA PHE A 106 -7.82 5.67 -0.07
C PHE A 106 -7.07 4.40 -0.52
N LEU A 107 -7.65 3.23 -0.29
CA LEU A 107 -7.01 1.96 -0.62
C LEU A 107 -7.61 1.35 -1.88
N MET A 108 -6.74 0.87 -2.76
CA MET A 108 -7.14 0.29 -4.05
C MET A 108 -6.39 -1.02 -4.30
N LEU A 109 -6.97 -1.87 -5.12
CA LEU A 109 -6.28 -3.04 -5.67
C LEU A 109 -6.64 -3.29 -7.13
#